data_c4175622ac220ea97ff57d0a9b6de00d
#
_entry.id   c4175622ac220ea97ff57d0a9b6de00d
#
_cell.length_a   1.000
_cell.length_b   1.000
_cell.length_c   1.000
_cell.angle_alpha   90.00
_cell.angle_beta   90.00
_cell.angle_gamma   90.00
#
_symmetry.space_group_name_H-M   'P 1'
#
loop_
_entity.id
_entity.type
_entity.pdbx_description
1 polymer ?
#
loop_
_entity_poly.entity_id
_entity_poly.type
_entity_poly.pdbx_seq_one_letter_code
_entity_poly.pdbx_strand_id
1 'polypeptide(L)'
;VKPKYSAALLILGLFLGVVIIFTILIPSIMRESSNIGNTIEEFGQYFENLYHRLKPIGGNKIIYTLFNTVNSKFNKGFISLFNKILEFGAEVSENILVYFIIPIIVYYFLCDSEYLKGKVLLLCPLKSREIIKKINKDIDKILGRYIVSQFLLCALITILTFLVLIFVGVKFPVILSILNGIFNIIPYFGPIFGAIPCILVAFLTSPKTALYASIWLYVIQFVEGNIISPKVTGDSVSIHPVGVIIILLIGEKLGGFLGMVLAVPISVIIKVIYEDLNYYLF
;
A
#
# COMPACT_ATOMS: atom_id res chain seq x y z
N VAL A 1 -3.01 -31.58 -4.87
CA VAL A 1 -1.92 -31.33 -3.89
C VAL A 1 -2.55 -31.32 -2.50
N LYS A 2 -1.97 -32.02 -1.51
CA LYS A 2 -2.53 -32.02 -0.14
C LYS A 2 -2.48 -30.58 0.39
N PRO A 3 -3.55 -30.06 1.03
CA PRO A 3 -3.66 -28.64 1.43
C PRO A 3 -2.48 -28.14 2.27
N LYS A 4 -1.88 -29.04 3.06
CA LYS A 4 -0.66 -28.73 3.86
C LYS A 4 0.56 -28.32 3.03
N TYR A 5 0.79 -28.98 1.89
CA TYR A 5 1.94 -28.65 1.02
C TYR A 5 1.69 -27.34 0.25
N SER A 6 0.45 -27.07 -0.15
CA SER A 6 0.08 -25.82 -0.81
C SER A 6 0.23 -24.63 0.14
N ALA A 7 -0.20 -24.77 1.40
CA ALA A 7 -0.03 -23.75 2.42
C ALA A 7 1.46 -23.49 2.72
N ALA A 8 2.26 -24.55 2.87
CA ALA A 8 3.71 -24.42 3.09
C ALA A 8 4.41 -23.72 1.93
N LEU A 9 4.10 -24.10 0.68
CA LEU A 9 4.67 -23.48 -0.52
C LEU A 9 4.29 -21.99 -0.64
N LEU A 10 3.04 -21.65 -0.35
CA LEU A 10 2.55 -20.28 -0.40
C LEU A 10 3.23 -19.40 0.66
N ILE A 11 3.34 -19.88 1.89
CA ILE A 11 3.99 -19.14 2.98
C ILE A 11 5.49 -19.01 2.70
N LEU A 12 6.14 -20.08 2.24
CA LEU A 12 7.56 -20.04 1.86
C LEU A 12 7.79 -19.04 0.72
N GLY A 13 6.92 -19.05 -0.29
CA GLY A 13 6.97 -18.10 -1.40
C GLY A 13 6.79 -16.65 -0.97
N LEU A 14 5.82 -16.38 -0.09
CA LEU A 14 5.62 -15.05 0.49
C LEU A 14 6.81 -14.62 1.35
N PHE A 15 7.31 -15.50 2.19
CA PHE A 15 8.47 -15.22 3.04
C PHE A 15 9.72 -14.93 2.21
N LEU A 16 10.01 -15.77 1.19
CA LEU A 16 11.11 -15.54 0.26
C LEU A 16 10.91 -14.22 -0.51
N GLY A 17 9.70 -13.90 -0.94
CA GLY A 17 9.37 -12.63 -1.59
C GLY A 17 9.69 -11.44 -0.70
N VAL A 18 9.27 -11.49 0.56
CA VAL A 18 9.60 -10.45 1.56
C VAL A 18 11.12 -10.35 1.77
N VAL A 19 11.82 -11.47 1.95
CA VAL A 19 13.28 -11.47 2.12
C VAL A 19 13.99 -10.89 0.89
N ILE A 20 13.55 -11.24 -0.33
CA ILE A 20 14.11 -10.70 -1.57
C ILE A 20 13.87 -9.19 -1.66
N ILE A 21 12.64 -8.73 -1.35
CA ILE A 21 12.32 -7.30 -1.32
C ILE A 21 13.25 -6.58 -0.34
N PHE A 22 13.41 -7.09 0.88
CA PHE A 22 14.30 -6.49 1.88
C PHE A 22 15.78 -6.52 1.47
N THR A 23 16.27 -7.62 0.89
CA THR A 23 17.67 -7.75 0.44
C THR A 23 18.00 -6.85 -0.75
N ILE A 24 17.02 -6.49 -1.58
CA ILE A 24 17.20 -5.56 -2.69
C ILE A 24 16.96 -4.11 -2.26
N LEU A 25 15.87 -3.86 -1.51
CA LEU A 25 15.48 -2.52 -1.09
C LEU A 25 16.46 -1.89 -0.11
N ILE A 26 16.83 -2.59 0.95
CA ILE A 26 17.69 -2.02 1.99
C ILE A 26 19.05 -1.58 1.44
N PRO A 27 19.82 -2.42 0.70
CA PRO A 27 21.08 -1.97 0.12
C PRO A 27 20.91 -0.87 -0.93
N SER A 28 19.82 -0.88 -1.71
CA SER A 28 19.53 0.20 -2.65
C SER A 28 19.29 1.51 -1.92
N ILE A 29 18.46 1.50 -0.87
CA ILE A 29 18.21 2.68 -0.03
C ILE A 29 19.49 3.16 0.64
N MET A 30 20.33 2.24 1.15
CA MET A 30 21.60 2.61 1.80
C MET A 30 22.61 3.21 0.82
N ARG A 31 22.74 2.70 -0.39
CA ARG A 31 23.61 3.27 -1.43
C ARG A 31 23.14 4.67 -1.84
N GLU A 32 21.86 4.88 -1.86
CA GLU A 32 21.25 6.14 -2.24
C GLU A 32 21.21 7.15 -1.10
N SER A 33 21.27 6.67 0.16
CA SER A 33 21.30 7.53 1.34
C SER A 33 22.49 8.49 1.34
N SER A 34 23.66 8.06 0.82
CA SER A 34 24.83 8.90 0.69
C SER A 34 24.61 10.09 -0.29
N ASN A 35 23.70 9.95 -1.24
CA ASN A 35 23.37 10.98 -2.23
C ASN A 35 22.16 11.83 -1.83
N ILE A 36 21.41 11.43 -0.79
CA ILE A 36 20.19 12.14 -0.36
C ILE A 36 20.52 13.53 0.15
N GLY A 37 21.62 13.70 0.89
CA GLY A 37 22.09 15.02 1.34
C GLY A 37 22.31 15.97 0.16
N ASN A 38 23.05 15.51 -0.84
CA ASN A 38 23.31 16.29 -2.06
C ASN A 38 22.03 16.58 -2.84
N THR A 39 21.13 15.60 -2.91
CA THR A 39 19.83 15.75 -3.60
C THR A 39 18.93 16.76 -2.90
N ILE A 40 18.95 16.82 -1.57
CA ILE A 40 18.22 17.81 -0.78
C ILE A 40 18.81 19.21 -0.98
N GLU A 41 20.14 19.35 -1.05
CA GLU A 41 20.82 20.62 -1.36
C GLU A 41 20.52 21.08 -2.78
N GLU A 42 20.58 20.17 -3.77
CA GLU A 42 20.18 20.47 -5.17
C GLU A 42 18.74 20.96 -5.25
N PHE A 43 17.85 20.35 -4.47
CA PHE A 43 16.44 20.78 -4.37
C PHE A 43 16.31 22.19 -3.80
N GLY A 44 17.04 22.49 -2.72
CA GLY A 44 17.09 23.82 -2.13
C GLY A 44 17.57 24.86 -3.13
N GLN A 45 18.69 24.60 -3.81
CA GLN A 45 19.26 25.47 -4.85
C GLN A 45 18.32 25.65 -6.04
N TYR A 46 17.62 24.58 -6.45
CA TYR A 46 16.64 24.65 -7.54
C TYR A 46 15.47 25.57 -7.18
N PHE A 47 14.95 25.46 -5.96
CA PHE A 47 13.88 26.33 -5.46
C PHE A 47 14.34 27.80 -5.36
N GLU A 48 15.55 28.03 -4.91
CA GLU A 48 16.14 29.35 -4.82
C GLU A 48 16.30 29.98 -6.22
N ASN A 49 16.77 29.20 -7.19
CA ASN A 49 16.88 29.62 -8.59
C ASN A 49 15.50 29.89 -9.23
N LEU A 50 14.49 29.08 -8.94
CA LEU A 50 13.12 29.35 -9.38
C LEU A 50 12.59 30.67 -8.78
N TYR A 51 12.81 30.88 -7.50
CA TYR A 51 12.40 32.11 -6.83
C TYR A 51 13.07 33.33 -7.49
N HIS A 52 14.37 33.27 -7.77
CA HIS A 52 15.09 34.35 -8.45
C HIS A 52 14.54 34.64 -9.86
N ARG A 53 14.09 33.60 -10.59
CA ARG A 53 13.47 33.78 -11.91
C ARG A 53 12.05 34.36 -11.83
N LEU A 54 11.30 34.07 -10.77
CA LEU A 54 9.93 34.54 -10.57
C LEU A 54 9.84 35.89 -9.87
N LYS A 55 10.94 36.34 -9.23
CA LYS A 55 11.04 37.63 -8.54
C LYS A 55 10.69 38.86 -9.40
N PRO A 56 11.01 38.92 -10.71
CA PRO A 56 10.61 40.05 -11.57
C PRO A 56 9.11 40.13 -11.85
N ILE A 57 8.37 39.02 -11.67
CA ILE A 57 6.94 38.88 -12.04
C ILE A 57 6.00 39.29 -10.90
N GLY A 58 6.53 39.50 -9.69
CA GLY A 58 5.72 39.87 -8.52
C GLY A 58 6.33 39.38 -7.22
N GLY A 59 7.47 39.90 -6.84
CA GLY A 59 8.23 39.50 -5.66
C GLY A 59 7.56 39.82 -4.33
N ASN A 60 6.41 39.18 -4.06
CA ASN A 60 5.71 39.25 -2.79
C ASN A 60 6.43 38.37 -1.76
N LYS A 61 6.68 38.92 -0.58
CA LYS A 61 7.21 38.24 0.63
C LYS A 61 6.44 36.94 0.91
N ILE A 62 5.18 36.86 0.50
CA ILE A 62 4.30 35.69 0.61
C ILE A 62 4.84 34.52 -0.23
N ILE A 63 5.25 34.75 -1.47
CA ILE A 63 5.79 33.72 -2.37
C ILE A 63 7.07 33.12 -1.78
N TYR A 64 7.98 33.98 -1.28
CA TYR A 64 9.21 33.53 -0.62
C TYR A 64 8.92 32.66 0.62
N THR A 65 7.98 33.10 1.45
CA THR A 65 7.59 32.36 2.66
C THR A 65 6.94 31.01 2.32
N LEU A 66 6.11 30.98 1.28
CA LEU A 66 5.52 29.73 0.77
C LEU A 66 6.59 28.77 0.25
N PHE A 67 7.51 29.25 -0.58
CA PHE A 67 8.63 28.45 -1.10
C PHE A 67 9.48 27.86 0.03
N ASN A 68 9.91 28.68 0.98
CA ASN A 68 10.69 28.21 2.12
C ASN A 68 9.92 27.23 3.00
N THR A 69 8.62 27.44 3.19
CA THR A 69 7.77 26.54 3.96
C THR A 69 7.61 25.20 3.25
N VAL A 70 7.40 25.21 1.95
CA VAL A 70 7.30 23.98 1.13
C VAL A 70 8.64 23.24 1.15
N ASN A 71 9.76 23.93 0.90
CA ASN A 71 11.09 23.33 0.91
C ASN A 71 11.43 22.72 2.29
N SER A 72 11.19 23.46 3.37
CA SER A 72 11.46 22.95 4.73
C SER A 72 10.57 21.77 5.14
N LYS A 73 9.28 21.82 4.80
CA LYS A 73 8.36 20.71 5.04
C LYS A 73 8.71 19.48 4.19
N PHE A 74 9.08 19.71 2.93
CA PHE A 74 9.53 18.64 2.04
C PHE A 74 10.78 17.95 2.59
N ASN A 75 11.84 18.72 2.89
CA ASN A 75 13.09 18.19 3.41
C ASN A 75 12.87 17.42 4.73
N LYS A 76 12.12 18.01 5.67
CA LYS A 76 11.76 17.33 6.93
C LYS A 76 10.94 16.08 6.69
N GLY A 77 9.94 16.12 5.83
CA GLY A 77 9.09 14.97 5.51
C GLY A 77 9.88 13.86 4.83
N PHE A 78 10.74 14.20 3.86
CA PHE A 78 11.56 13.25 3.14
C PHE A 78 12.59 12.57 4.07
N ILE A 79 13.33 13.35 4.88
CA ILE A 79 14.28 12.82 5.86
C ILE A 79 13.55 11.94 6.89
N SER A 80 12.40 12.39 7.39
CA SER A 80 11.61 11.63 8.36
C SER A 80 11.11 10.29 7.79
N LEU A 81 10.65 10.29 6.54
CA LEU A 81 10.20 9.08 5.86
C LEU A 81 11.36 8.11 5.63
N PHE A 82 12.50 8.65 5.22
CA PHE A 82 13.71 7.87 5.02
C PHE A 82 14.23 7.26 6.32
N ASN A 83 14.32 8.06 7.39
CA ASN A 83 14.72 7.56 8.71
C ASN A 83 13.76 6.47 9.23
N LYS A 84 12.44 6.65 9.04
CA LYS A 84 11.47 5.61 9.39
C LYS A 84 11.68 4.29 8.64
N ILE A 85 12.08 4.36 7.36
CA ILE A 85 12.39 3.14 6.59
C ILE A 85 13.65 2.47 7.14
N LEU A 86 14.67 3.25 7.51
CA LEU A 86 15.89 2.72 8.12
C LEU A 86 15.62 2.15 9.53
N GLU A 87 14.85 2.85 10.35
CA GLU A 87 14.43 2.41 11.68
C GLU A 87 13.62 1.11 11.58
N PHE A 88 12.68 1.01 10.65
CA PHE A 88 11.94 -0.21 10.40
C PHE A 88 12.85 -1.37 9.97
N GLY A 89 13.85 -1.10 9.12
CA GLY A 89 14.86 -2.10 8.74
C GLY A 89 15.67 -2.59 9.95
N ALA A 90 16.07 -1.70 10.83
CA ALA A 90 16.77 -2.02 12.09
C ALA A 90 15.87 -2.82 13.06
N GLU A 91 14.62 -2.37 13.24
CA GLU A 91 13.63 -3.05 14.10
C GLU A 91 13.33 -4.47 13.62
N VAL A 92 13.22 -4.69 12.29
CA VAL A 92 13.07 -6.03 11.71
C VAL A 92 14.29 -6.90 12.05
N SER A 93 15.50 -6.33 11.98
CA SER A 93 16.74 -7.04 12.30
C SER A 93 16.81 -7.43 13.78
N GLU A 94 16.41 -6.53 14.69
CA GLU A 94 16.40 -6.78 16.13
C GLU A 94 15.34 -7.80 16.56
N ASN A 95 14.18 -7.79 15.89
CA ASN A 95 13.04 -8.64 16.21
C ASN A 95 12.87 -9.82 15.25
N ILE A 96 13.95 -10.27 14.62
CA ILE A 96 13.91 -11.30 13.58
C ILE A 96 13.16 -12.57 14.01
N LEU A 97 13.29 -12.97 15.30
CA LEU A 97 12.58 -14.13 15.84
C LEU A 97 11.07 -13.98 15.77
N VAL A 98 10.54 -12.79 16.04
CA VAL A 98 9.10 -12.51 15.99
C VAL A 98 8.62 -12.65 14.55
N TYR A 99 9.38 -12.13 13.59
CA TYR A 99 9.04 -12.22 12.16
C TYR A 99 9.13 -13.66 11.62
N PHE A 100 9.96 -14.52 12.22
CA PHE A 100 9.97 -15.96 11.92
C PHE A 100 8.79 -16.72 12.55
N ILE A 101 8.32 -16.31 13.71
CA ILE A 101 7.19 -16.95 14.39
C ILE A 101 5.87 -16.68 13.65
N ILE A 102 5.68 -15.49 13.08
CA ILE A 102 4.45 -15.12 12.37
C ILE A 102 4.13 -16.10 11.22
N PRO A 103 5.03 -16.39 10.28
CA PRO A 103 4.78 -17.39 9.23
C PRO A 103 4.44 -18.78 9.77
N ILE A 104 5.06 -19.19 10.87
CA ILE A 104 4.78 -20.49 11.51
C ILE A 104 3.36 -20.49 12.07
N ILE A 105 2.95 -19.46 12.78
CA ILE A 105 1.59 -19.33 13.30
C ILE A 105 0.58 -19.34 12.15
N VAL A 106 0.82 -18.56 11.10
CA VAL A 106 -0.04 -18.54 9.91
C VAL A 106 -0.14 -19.91 9.25
N TYR A 107 0.99 -20.64 9.16
CA TYR A 107 0.99 -22.01 8.66
C TYR A 107 0.06 -22.93 9.46
N TYR A 108 0.14 -22.92 10.79
CA TYR A 108 -0.73 -23.73 11.64
C TYR A 108 -2.21 -23.33 11.49
N PHE A 109 -2.50 -22.01 11.47
CA PHE A 109 -3.86 -21.53 11.24
C PHE A 109 -4.42 -21.99 9.90
N LEU A 110 -3.62 -21.99 8.83
CA LEU A 110 -4.05 -22.48 7.51
C LEU A 110 -4.21 -24.00 7.47
N CYS A 111 -3.27 -24.75 8.06
CA CYS A 111 -3.31 -26.20 8.06
C CYS A 111 -4.44 -26.78 8.91
N ASP A 112 -4.71 -26.14 10.05
CA ASP A 112 -5.70 -26.60 11.03
C ASP A 112 -7.00 -25.80 10.97
N SER A 113 -7.18 -25.00 9.89
CA SER A 113 -8.33 -24.11 9.70
C SER A 113 -9.68 -24.86 9.83
N GLU A 114 -9.80 -26.06 9.27
CA GLU A 114 -11.02 -26.88 9.38
C GLU A 114 -11.27 -27.37 10.81
N TYR A 115 -10.21 -27.78 11.51
CA TYR A 115 -10.31 -28.17 12.92
C TYR A 115 -10.73 -26.99 13.80
N LEU A 116 -10.13 -25.81 13.59
CA LEU A 116 -10.46 -24.59 14.32
C LEU A 116 -11.90 -24.15 14.03
N LYS A 117 -12.31 -24.13 12.76
CA LYS A 117 -13.70 -23.85 12.36
C LYS A 117 -14.68 -24.83 13.03
N GLY A 118 -14.31 -26.11 13.10
CA GLY A 118 -15.12 -27.15 13.81
C GLY A 118 -15.26 -26.85 15.30
N LYS A 119 -14.18 -26.44 15.97
CA LYS A 119 -14.23 -26.10 17.40
C LYS A 119 -15.09 -24.87 17.67
N VAL A 120 -14.96 -23.83 16.84
CA VAL A 120 -15.78 -22.60 16.95
C VAL A 120 -17.27 -22.94 16.74
N LEU A 121 -17.58 -23.82 15.79
CA LEU A 121 -18.97 -24.28 15.55
C LEU A 121 -19.58 -25.03 16.75
N LEU A 122 -18.77 -25.72 17.57
CA LEU A 122 -19.26 -26.40 18.76
C LEU A 122 -19.75 -25.44 19.84
N LEU A 123 -19.25 -24.20 19.86
CA LEU A 123 -19.71 -23.15 20.78
C LEU A 123 -21.08 -22.57 20.39
N CYS A 124 -21.53 -22.85 19.17
CA CYS A 124 -22.79 -22.31 18.64
C CYS A 124 -23.96 -23.31 18.81
N PRO A 125 -25.21 -22.82 19.01
CA PRO A 125 -26.41 -23.65 19.05
C PRO A 125 -26.56 -24.46 17.77
N LEU A 126 -27.05 -25.69 17.88
CA LEU A 126 -27.20 -26.61 16.76
C LEU A 126 -27.98 -26.02 15.58
N LYS A 127 -29.05 -25.26 15.87
CA LYS A 127 -29.91 -24.63 14.87
C LYS A 127 -29.18 -23.58 14.02
N SER A 128 -28.17 -22.91 14.59
CA SER A 128 -27.42 -21.83 13.91
C SER A 128 -26.19 -22.32 13.16
N ARG A 129 -25.77 -23.58 13.34
CA ARG A 129 -24.53 -24.12 12.77
C ARG A 129 -24.51 -24.10 11.24
N GLU A 130 -25.63 -24.44 10.60
CA GLU A 130 -25.72 -24.44 9.13
C GLU A 130 -25.57 -22.98 8.56
N ILE A 131 -26.21 -22.03 9.22
CA ILE A 131 -26.13 -20.62 8.85
C ILE A 131 -24.68 -20.12 8.99
N ILE A 132 -24.03 -20.40 10.12
CA ILE A 132 -22.64 -20.01 10.38
C ILE A 132 -21.66 -20.65 9.38
N LYS A 133 -21.87 -21.93 9.01
CA LYS A 133 -21.06 -22.56 7.96
C LYS A 133 -21.19 -21.86 6.63
N LYS A 134 -22.39 -21.45 6.25
CA LYS A 134 -22.64 -20.73 5.00
C LYS A 134 -21.97 -19.36 5.03
N ILE A 135 -22.19 -18.57 6.09
CA ILE A 135 -21.55 -17.28 6.29
C ILE A 135 -20.01 -17.40 6.16
N ASN A 136 -19.40 -18.36 6.85
CA ASN A 136 -17.96 -18.59 6.75
C ASN A 136 -17.50 -18.91 5.32
N LYS A 137 -18.28 -19.70 4.59
CA LYS A 137 -17.96 -20.04 3.19
C LYS A 137 -18.05 -18.81 2.27
N ASP A 138 -19.05 -17.97 2.50
CA ASP A 138 -19.26 -16.75 1.71
C ASP A 138 -18.20 -15.69 2.05
N ILE A 139 -17.81 -15.55 3.32
CA ILE A 139 -16.65 -14.74 3.73
C ILE A 139 -15.37 -15.24 3.06
N ASP A 140 -15.04 -16.53 3.15
CA ASP A 140 -13.83 -17.11 2.54
C ASP A 140 -13.79 -16.83 1.02
N LYS A 141 -14.93 -16.93 0.34
CA LYS A 141 -15.03 -16.71 -1.10
C LYS A 141 -14.85 -15.23 -1.48
N ILE A 142 -15.56 -14.34 -0.79
CA ILE A 142 -15.57 -12.90 -1.13
C ILE A 142 -14.24 -12.27 -0.72
N LEU A 143 -13.81 -12.52 0.53
CA LEU A 143 -12.56 -11.97 1.05
C LEU A 143 -11.34 -12.51 0.31
N GLY A 144 -11.30 -13.82 0.02
CA GLY A 144 -10.21 -14.42 -0.74
C GLY A 144 -10.10 -13.81 -2.13
N ARG A 145 -11.21 -13.59 -2.83
CA ARG A 145 -11.22 -12.91 -4.13
C ARG A 145 -10.73 -11.47 -4.02
N TYR A 146 -11.20 -10.73 -3.02
CA TYR A 146 -10.76 -9.36 -2.78
C TYR A 146 -9.25 -9.27 -2.56
N ILE A 147 -8.70 -10.09 -1.66
CA ILE A 147 -7.27 -10.09 -1.33
C ILE A 147 -6.42 -10.40 -2.57
N VAL A 148 -6.76 -11.46 -3.31
CA VAL A 148 -6.03 -11.83 -4.54
C VAL A 148 -6.09 -10.70 -5.56
N SER A 149 -7.27 -10.12 -5.77
CA SER A 149 -7.44 -8.98 -6.68
C SER A 149 -6.57 -7.79 -6.27
N GLN A 150 -6.51 -7.47 -4.98
CA GLN A 150 -5.74 -6.33 -4.47
C GLN A 150 -4.24 -6.54 -4.65
N PHE A 151 -3.72 -7.76 -4.36
CA PHE A 151 -2.31 -8.07 -4.62
C PHE A 151 -1.97 -7.99 -6.11
N LEU A 152 -2.87 -8.44 -6.97
CA LEU A 152 -2.68 -8.39 -8.42
C LEU A 152 -2.64 -6.94 -8.92
N LEU A 153 -3.52 -6.09 -8.40
CA LEU A 153 -3.52 -4.65 -8.68
C LEU A 153 -2.23 -3.99 -8.21
N CYS A 154 -1.79 -4.24 -6.97
CA CYS A 154 -0.54 -3.71 -6.44
C CYS A 154 0.67 -4.11 -7.30
N ALA A 155 0.76 -5.38 -7.70
CA ALA A 155 1.85 -5.86 -8.56
C ALA A 155 1.82 -5.18 -9.93
N LEU A 156 0.66 -5.05 -10.54
CA LEU A 156 0.48 -4.41 -11.84
C LEU A 156 0.83 -2.92 -11.78
N ILE A 157 0.38 -2.20 -10.76
CA ILE A 157 0.73 -0.79 -10.56
C ILE A 157 2.22 -0.62 -10.32
N THR A 158 2.86 -1.52 -9.56
CA THR A 158 4.31 -1.51 -9.39
C THR A 158 5.02 -1.60 -10.73
N ILE A 159 4.64 -2.56 -11.57
CA ILE A 159 5.26 -2.77 -12.89
C ILE A 159 5.04 -1.57 -13.80
N LEU A 160 3.81 -1.07 -13.90
CA LEU A 160 3.48 0.09 -14.75
C LEU A 160 4.22 1.34 -14.29
N THR A 161 4.24 1.61 -12.99
CA THR A 161 4.99 2.73 -12.41
C THR A 161 6.47 2.61 -12.69
N PHE A 162 7.06 1.41 -12.53
CA PHE A 162 8.46 1.16 -12.82
C PHE A 162 8.81 1.50 -14.28
N LEU A 163 8.01 1.00 -15.22
CA LEU A 163 8.22 1.28 -16.65
C LEU A 163 8.14 2.77 -16.95
N VAL A 164 7.15 3.45 -16.39
CA VAL A 164 6.98 4.89 -16.59
C VAL A 164 8.17 5.68 -15.99
N LEU A 165 8.56 5.38 -14.76
CA LEU A 165 9.66 6.11 -14.10
C LEU A 165 10.99 5.91 -14.81
N ILE A 166 11.27 4.73 -15.37
CA ILE A 166 12.44 4.48 -16.23
C ILE A 166 12.33 5.31 -17.51
N PHE A 167 11.17 5.25 -18.18
CA PHE A 167 10.96 5.94 -19.45
C PHE A 167 11.11 7.45 -19.31
N VAL A 168 10.62 8.01 -18.22
CA VAL A 168 10.70 9.46 -17.92
C VAL A 168 12.07 9.85 -17.36
N GLY A 169 12.92 8.90 -16.97
CA GLY A 169 14.27 9.14 -16.44
C GLY A 169 14.29 9.62 -14.99
N VAL A 170 13.34 9.17 -14.18
CA VAL A 170 13.30 9.50 -12.74
C VAL A 170 14.33 8.68 -11.99
N LYS A 171 15.06 9.31 -11.06
CA LYS A 171 15.99 8.63 -10.16
C LYS A 171 15.21 7.62 -9.28
N PHE A 172 15.84 6.48 -8.94
CA PHE A 172 15.31 5.46 -8.03
C PHE A 172 13.99 4.78 -8.45
N PRO A 173 13.84 4.41 -9.73
CA PRO A 173 12.57 3.92 -10.26
C PRO A 173 12.09 2.64 -9.56
N VAL A 174 13.00 1.74 -9.13
CA VAL A 174 12.64 0.48 -8.46
C VAL A 174 11.99 0.76 -7.11
N ILE A 175 12.62 1.58 -6.28
CA ILE A 175 12.14 1.88 -4.92
C ILE A 175 10.81 2.61 -5.00
N LEU A 176 10.72 3.63 -5.85
CA LEU A 176 9.52 4.44 -6.00
C LEU A 176 8.33 3.63 -6.54
N SER A 177 8.58 2.73 -7.48
CA SER A 177 7.51 1.88 -8.02
C SER A 177 7.00 0.87 -7.01
N ILE A 178 7.90 0.24 -6.24
CA ILE A 178 7.51 -0.68 -5.16
C ILE A 178 6.73 0.07 -4.08
N LEU A 179 7.19 1.26 -3.69
CA LEU A 179 6.50 2.09 -2.72
C LEU A 179 5.10 2.49 -3.21
N ASN A 180 4.96 2.89 -4.47
CA ASN A 180 3.67 3.21 -5.08
C ASN A 180 2.74 2.00 -5.09
N GLY A 181 3.25 0.82 -5.44
CA GLY A 181 2.47 -0.42 -5.41
C GLY A 181 2.04 -0.84 -4.00
N ILE A 182 2.91 -0.69 -2.99
CA ILE A 182 2.57 -0.97 -1.59
C ILE A 182 1.47 -0.01 -1.10
N PHE A 183 1.60 1.27 -1.38
CA PHE A 183 0.53 2.22 -1.01
C PHE A 183 -0.79 1.91 -1.70
N ASN A 184 -0.76 1.37 -2.92
CA ASN A 184 -1.96 1.02 -3.67
C ASN A 184 -2.82 -0.08 -3.01
N ILE A 185 -2.32 -0.72 -1.94
CA ILE A 185 -3.12 -1.65 -1.12
C ILE A 185 -4.30 -0.94 -0.42
N ILE A 186 -4.20 0.39 -0.23
CA ILE A 186 -5.26 1.21 0.35
C ILE A 186 -6.06 1.86 -0.77
N PRO A 187 -7.32 1.46 -1.00
CA PRO A 187 -8.15 2.05 -2.05
C PRO A 187 -8.27 3.57 -1.91
N TYR A 188 -8.33 4.30 -3.01
CA TYR A 188 -8.44 5.76 -3.13
C TYR A 188 -7.25 6.56 -2.58
N PHE A 189 -6.75 6.24 -1.40
CA PHE A 189 -5.63 6.95 -0.77
C PHE A 189 -4.27 6.48 -1.26
N GLY A 190 -4.15 5.20 -1.56
CA GLY A 190 -2.92 4.58 -2.04
C GLY A 190 -2.32 5.26 -3.26
N PRO A 191 -3.11 5.47 -4.33
CA PRO A 191 -2.67 6.20 -5.51
C PRO A 191 -2.07 7.57 -5.22
N ILE A 192 -2.67 8.31 -4.30
CA ILE A 192 -2.22 9.66 -3.92
C ILE A 192 -0.91 9.57 -3.14
N PHE A 193 -0.87 8.76 -2.08
CA PHE A 193 0.32 8.60 -1.25
C PHE A 193 1.51 8.01 -2.02
N GLY A 194 1.25 7.11 -2.96
CA GLY A 194 2.29 6.51 -3.80
C GLY A 194 2.81 7.44 -4.88
N ALA A 195 1.96 8.29 -5.47
CA ALA A 195 2.38 9.23 -6.51
C ALA A 195 3.22 10.38 -5.95
N ILE A 196 2.96 10.85 -4.73
CA ILE A 196 3.66 11.97 -4.12
C ILE A 196 5.18 11.78 -4.13
N PRO A 197 5.76 10.69 -3.57
CA PRO A 197 7.21 10.47 -3.62
C PRO A 197 7.77 10.42 -5.04
N CYS A 198 7.04 9.78 -5.97
CA CYS A 198 7.46 9.67 -7.36
C CYS A 198 7.58 11.05 -8.04
N ILE A 199 6.56 11.90 -7.87
CA ILE A 199 6.52 13.24 -8.45
C ILE A 199 7.59 14.13 -7.80
N LEU A 200 7.77 14.02 -6.49
CA LEU A 200 8.77 14.81 -5.76
C LEU A 200 10.19 14.48 -6.24
N VAL A 201 10.53 13.19 -6.36
CA VAL A 201 11.85 12.78 -6.88
C VAL A 201 11.99 13.13 -8.37
N ALA A 202 10.93 13.04 -9.17
CA ALA A 202 10.95 13.50 -10.55
C ALA A 202 11.22 15.00 -10.65
N PHE A 203 10.69 15.80 -9.72
CA PHE A 203 10.92 17.25 -9.66
C PHE A 203 12.39 17.59 -9.36
N LEU A 204 13.09 16.76 -8.58
CA LEU A 204 14.52 16.93 -8.33
C LEU A 204 15.36 16.75 -9.60
N THR A 205 14.88 15.97 -10.56
CA THR A 205 15.56 15.79 -11.84
C THR A 205 15.31 16.99 -12.76
N SER A 206 14.07 17.37 -12.97
CA SER A 206 13.66 18.61 -13.63
C SER A 206 12.15 18.82 -13.50
N PRO A 207 11.63 20.07 -13.62
CA PRO A 207 10.18 20.31 -13.67
C PRO A 207 9.50 19.61 -14.85
N LYS A 208 10.21 19.48 -15.97
CA LYS A 208 9.70 18.79 -17.14
C LYS A 208 9.52 17.31 -16.87
N THR A 209 10.49 16.66 -16.21
CA THR A 209 10.42 15.27 -15.75
C THR A 209 9.26 15.08 -14.77
N ALA A 210 9.07 15.99 -13.80
CA ALA A 210 7.95 15.96 -12.87
C ALA A 210 6.60 16.06 -13.56
N LEU A 211 6.48 16.94 -14.56
CA LEU A 211 5.25 17.08 -15.35
C LEU A 211 4.92 15.77 -16.09
N TYR A 212 5.89 15.18 -16.77
CA TYR A 212 5.69 13.91 -17.47
C TYR A 212 5.37 12.77 -16.50
N ALA A 213 6.10 12.67 -15.38
CA ALA A 213 5.81 11.67 -14.35
C ALA A 213 4.38 11.83 -13.81
N SER A 214 3.95 13.06 -13.52
CA SER A 214 2.60 13.34 -13.03
C SER A 214 1.52 12.94 -14.03
N ILE A 215 1.70 13.27 -15.30
CA ILE A 215 0.76 12.91 -16.38
C ILE A 215 0.66 11.40 -16.50
N TRP A 216 1.79 10.70 -16.57
CA TRP A 216 1.80 9.25 -16.73
C TRP A 216 1.28 8.51 -15.51
N LEU A 217 1.62 8.95 -14.29
CA LEU A 217 1.05 8.39 -13.07
C LEU A 217 -0.46 8.61 -13.02
N TYR A 218 -0.95 9.78 -13.41
CA TYR A 218 -2.39 10.02 -13.54
C TYR A 218 -3.05 9.08 -14.56
N VAL A 219 -2.43 8.86 -15.73
CA VAL A 219 -2.92 7.92 -16.74
C VAL A 219 -2.99 6.50 -16.19
N ILE A 220 -1.93 6.06 -15.47
CA ILE A 220 -1.94 4.74 -14.80
C ILE A 220 -3.12 4.64 -13.84
N GLN A 221 -3.33 5.63 -12.99
CA GLN A 221 -4.41 5.62 -12.01
C GLN A 221 -5.78 5.69 -12.66
N PHE A 222 -5.92 6.46 -13.74
CA PHE A 222 -7.15 6.51 -14.53
C PHE A 222 -7.49 5.16 -15.15
N VAL A 223 -6.52 4.49 -15.76
CA VAL A 223 -6.68 3.16 -16.36
C VAL A 223 -6.94 2.11 -15.28
N GLU A 224 -6.23 2.19 -14.15
CA GLU A 224 -6.44 1.30 -13.01
C GLU A 224 -7.87 1.41 -12.49
N GLY A 225 -8.32 2.61 -12.13
CA GLY A 225 -9.62 2.80 -11.50
C GLY A 225 -10.82 2.55 -12.43
N ASN A 226 -10.70 2.85 -13.74
CA ASN A 226 -11.81 2.75 -14.66
C ASN A 226 -11.84 1.46 -15.48
N ILE A 227 -10.70 0.78 -15.68
CA ILE A 227 -10.60 -0.39 -16.54
C ILE A 227 -10.14 -1.63 -15.79
N ILE A 228 -9.02 -1.52 -15.05
CA ILE A 228 -8.36 -2.69 -14.48
C ILE A 228 -9.07 -3.13 -13.20
N SER A 229 -9.28 -2.21 -12.27
CA SER A 229 -9.90 -2.50 -10.98
C SER A 229 -11.29 -3.14 -11.14
N PRO A 230 -12.22 -2.64 -11.97
CA PRO A 230 -13.51 -3.30 -12.21
C PRO A 230 -13.38 -4.70 -12.79
N LYS A 231 -12.41 -4.93 -13.69
CA LYS A 231 -12.19 -6.25 -14.31
C LYS A 231 -11.57 -7.26 -13.34
N VAL A 232 -10.68 -6.81 -12.48
CA VAL A 232 -9.93 -7.68 -11.56
C VAL A 232 -10.73 -7.94 -10.28
N THR A 233 -11.33 -6.91 -9.70
CA THR A 233 -12.09 -6.99 -8.45
C THR A 233 -13.52 -7.50 -8.68
N GLY A 234 -14.12 -7.19 -9.84
CA GLY A 234 -15.52 -7.51 -10.15
C GLY A 234 -16.46 -6.95 -9.08
N ASP A 235 -17.61 -7.61 -8.90
CA ASP A 235 -18.61 -7.24 -7.89
C ASP A 235 -18.25 -7.73 -6.47
N SER A 236 -16.97 -8.04 -6.24
CA SER A 236 -16.54 -8.67 -4.97
C SER A 236 -16.76 -7.78 -3.74
N VAL A 237 -16.77 -6.44 -3.92
CA VAL A 237 -16.95 -5.47 -2.83
C VAL A 237 -17.96 -4.41 -3.27
N SER A 238 -19.24 -4.71 -3.16
CA SER A 238 -20.32 -3.76 -3.44
C SER A 238 -20.55 -2.81 -2.26
N ILE A 239 -19.51 -2.08 -1.84
CA ILE A 239 -19.61 -1.01 -0.83
C ILE A 239 -19.58 0.33 -1.57
N HIS A 240 -20.48 1.24 -1.20
CA HIS A 240 -20.49 2.59 -1.78
C HIS A 240 -19.15 3.30 -1.53
N PRO A 241 -18.57 4.03 -2.50
CA PRO A 241 -17.27 4.70 -2.35
C PRO A 241 -17.13 5.55 -1.09
N VAL A 242 -18.17 6.30 -0.73
CA VAL A 242 -18.19 7.10 0.51
C VAL A 242 -18.07 6.21 1.75
N GLY A 243 -18.71 5.04 1.74
CA GLY A 243 -18.58 4.06 2.82
C GLY A 243 -17.14 3.58 2.98
N VAL A 244 -16.46 3.28 1.88
CA VAL A 244 -15.05 2.89 1.90
C VAL A 244 -14.18 3.99 2.50
N ILE A 245 -14.38 5.26 2.11
CA ILE A 245 -13.63 6.39 2.66
C ILE A 245 -13.84 6.51 4.19
N ILE A 246 -15.09 6.41 4.66
CA ILE A 246 -15.40 6.49 6.10
C ILE A 246 -14.71 5.37 6.87
N ILE A 247 -14.76 4.13 6.35
CA ILE A 247 -14.14 2.97 7.00
C ILE A 247 -12.62 3.12 7.04
N LEU A 248 -12.00 3.66 5.98
CA LEU A 248 -10.58 3.93 5.94
C LEU A 248 -10.16 4.98 6.98
N LEU A 249 -10.95 6.04 7.16
CA LEU A 249 -10.71 7.07 8.19
C LEU A 249 -10.86 6.50 9.62
N ILE A 250 -11.83 5.60 9.83
CA ILE A 250 -11.97 4.89 11.10
C ILE A 250 -10.77 3.98 11.32
N GLY A 251 -10.34 3.22 10.30
CA GLY A 251 -9.19 2.33 10.35
C GLY A 251 -7.91 3.08 10.69
N GLU A 252 -7.69 4.24 10.09
CA GLU A 252 -6.55 5.12 10.39
C GLU A 252 -6.51 5.51 11.87
N LYS A 253 -7.64 5.93 12.42
CA LYS A 253 -7.78 6.30 13.83
C LYS A 253 -7.51 5.15 14.80
N LEU A 254 -7.89 3.93 14.45
CA LEU A 254 -7.77 2.76 15.32
C LEU A 254 -6.39 2.09 15.24
N GLY A 255 -5.75 2.06 14.08
CA GLY A 255 -4.52 1.29 13.87
C GLY A 255 -3.57 1.91 12.84
N GLY A 256 -3.68 3.19 12.54
CA GLY A 256 -2.83 3.89 11.58
C GLY A 256 -2.85 3.23 10.20
N PHE A 257 -1.69 3.09 9.59
CA PHE A 257 -1.56 2.48 8.26
C PHE A 257 -2.12 1.04 8.21
N LEU A 258 -1.80 0.20 9.20
CA LEU A 258 -2.33 -1.18 9.27
C LEU A 258 -3.85 -1.19 9.44
N GLY A 259 -4.38 -0.24 10.21
CA GLY A 259 -5.82 -0.06 10.36
C GLY A 259 -6.50 0.27 9.03
N MET A 260 -5.92 1.14 8.20
CA MET A 260 -6.43 1.42 6.85
C MET A 260 -6.39 0.19 5.94
N VAL A 261 -5.29 -0.57 5.95
CA VAL A 261 -5.16 -1.79 5.14
C VAL A 261 -6.22 -2.83 5.51
N LEU A 262 -6.49 -3.01 6.80
CA LEU A 262 -7.46 -3.98 7.30
C LEU A 262 -8.91 -3.48 7.26
N ALA A 263 -9.14 -2.19 7.10
CA ALA A 263 -10.47 -1.57 7.16
C ALA A 263 -11.44 -2.17 6.13
N VAL A 264 -11.01 -2.29 4.88
CA VAL A 264 -11.86 -2.85 3.81
C VAL A 264 -12.12 -4.35 4.03
N PRO A 265 -11.13 -5.22 4.27
CA PRO A 265 -11.37 -6.62 4.63
C PRO A 265 -12.37 -6.78 5.79
N ILE A 266 -12.20 -6.04 6.87
CA ILE A 266 -13.11 -6.11 8.03
C ILE A 266 -14.52 -5.67 7.64
N SER A 267 -14.67 -4.62 6.86
CA SER A 267 -15.98 -4.14 6.42
C SER A 267 -16.68 -5.12 5.51
N VAL A 268 -15.95 -5.83 4.65
CA VAL A 268 -16.48 -6.91 3.82
C VAL A 268 -17.02 -8.04 4.68
N ILE A 269 -16.27 -8.45 5.71
CA ILE A 269 -16.72 -9.48 6.66
C ILE A 269 -18.03 -9.05 7.35
N ILE A 270 -18.06 -7.83 7.89
CA ILE A 270 -19.26 -7.30 8.56
C ILE A 270 -20.45 -7.27 7.61
N LYS A 271 -20.24 -6.83 6.37
CA LYS A 271 -21.28 -6.77 5.35
C LYS A 271 -21.85 -8.15 5.03
N VAL A 272 -21.00 -9.13 4.77
CA VAL A 272 -21.44 -10.52 4.47
C VAL A 272 -22.22 -11.10 5.64
N ILE A 273 -21.73 -10.91 6.87
CA ILE A 273 -22.46 -11.35 8.07
C ILE A 273 -23.86 -10.71 8.14
N TYR A 274 -23.94 -9.40 7.89
CA TYR A 274 -25.20 -8.68 7.93
C TYR A 274 -26.19 -9.14 6.84
N GLU A 275 -25.72 -9.28 5.60
CA GLU A 275 -26.55 -9.71 4.47
C GLU A 275 -27.07 -11.14 4.65
N ASP A 276 -26.22 -12.07 5.06
CA ASP A 276 -26.61 -13.45 5.31
C ASP A 276 -27.55 -13.58 6.51
N LEU A 277 -27.29 -12.88 7.62
CA LEU A 277 -28.20 -12.88 8.76
C LEU A 277 -29.55 -12.29 8.39
N ASN A 278 -29.60 -11.20 7.66
CA ASN A 278 -30.84 -10.59 7.22
C ASN A 278 -31.68 -11.55 6.35
N TYR A 279 -31.02 -12.26 5.42
CA TYR A 279 -31.66 -13.27 4.57
C TYR A 279 -32.28 -14.43 5.35
N TYR A 280 -31.71 -14.81 6.51
CA TYR A 280 -32.20 -15.93 7.31
C TYR A 280 -33.17 -15.55 8.42
N LEU A 281 -33.22 -14.27 8.80
CA LEU A 281 -34.08 -13.78 9.86
C LEU A 281 -35.39 -13.17 9.33
N PHE A 282 -35.36 -12.69 8.09
CA PHE A 282 -36.51 -12.08 7.39
C PHE A 282 -36.72 -12.68 6.01
#